data_3269dbc079794483e5c66fbed36830e4
#
_entry.id   3269dbc079794483e5c66fbed36830e4
#
_cell.length_a   1.000
_cell.length_b   1.000
_cell.length_c   1.000
_cell.angle_alpha   90.00
_cell.angle_beta   90.00
_cell.angle_gamma   90.00
#
_symmetry.space_group_name_H-M   'P 1'
#
loop_
_entity.id
_entity.type
_entity.pdbx_description
1 polymer ?
#
loop_
_entity_poly.entity_id
_entity_poly.type
_entity_poly.pdbx_seq_one_letter_code
_entity_poly.pdbx_strand_id
1 'polypeptide(L)'
;ETAEDAYKVLDGEIGQSLLDEFQGSGIKAIGFWENGFRELTNNTKEVATPADLAGMKIRTMENAVHMATYTALGATPTAMAWGEIFSALQQGTVDGQENPLAIILTAKVYEVQKYITMIDLCYSPCVLMINEDIYNNFTDEQKEAFDKAAEDGKVAERQISQELASSARATMEAEGVVFTDVNQDEWV
;
A
#
# COMPACT_ATOMS: atom_id res chain seq x y z
N GLU A 1 -15.98 -1.87 -2.79
CA GLU A 1 -15.44 -0.51 -2.65
C GLU A 1 -14.33 -0.33 -3.68
N THR A 2 -14.16 0.89 -4.20
CA THR A 2 -13.23 1.21 -5.29
C THR A 2 -12.22 2.27 -4.84
N ALA A 3 -11.15 2.49 -5.62
CA ALA A 3 -10.22 3.58 -5.38
C ALA A 3 -10.92 4.95 -5.44
N GLU A 4 -11.89 5.12 -6.36
CA GLU A 4 -12.69 6.34 -6.46
C GLU A 4 -13.53 6.62 -5.21
N ASP A 5 -14.00 5.59 -4.51
CA ASP A 5 -14.72 5.77 -3.25
C ASP A 5 -13.75 6.22 -2.14
N ALA A 6 -12.53 5.65 -2.13
CA ALA A 6 -11.48 6.12 -1.24
C ALA A 6 -11.09 7.59 -1.52
N TYR A 7 -10.98 7.99 -2.80
CA TYR A 7 -10.67 9.38 -3.17
C TYR A 7 -11.75 10.35 -2.68
N LYS A 8 -13.04 10.02 -2.83
CA LYS A 8 -14.15 10.86 -2.33
C LYS A 8 -14.04 11.13 -0.84
N VAL A 9 -13.62 10.13 -0.06
CA VAL A 9 -13.45 10.27 1.40
C VAL A 9 -12.19 11.09 1.71
N LEU A 10 -11.07 10.77 1.06
CA LEU A 10 -9.77 11.35 1.36
C LEU A 10 -9.61 12.79 0.82
N ASP A 11 -10.28 13.14 -0.27
CA ASP A 11 -10.30 14.50 -0.80
C ASP A 11 -11.44 15.36 -0.21
N GLY A 12 -12.29 14.76 0.64
CA GLY A 12 -13.39 15.41 1.33
C GLY A 12 -13.03 15.90 2.74
N GLU A 13 -14.07 16.26 3.51
CA GLU A 13 -13.93 16.81 4.86
C GLU A 13 -13.21 15.85 5.84
N ILE A 14 -13.41 14.53 5.68
CA ILE A 14 -12.75 13.53 6.53
C ILE A 14 -11.25 13.53 6.25
N GLY A 15 -10.83 13.48 4.98
CA GLY A 15 -9.43 13.55 4.63
C GLY A 15 -8.78 14.86 5.06
N GLN A 16 -9.46 16.00 4.89
CA GLN A 16 -8.95 17.27 5.36
C GLN A 16 -8.74 17.28 6.88
N SER A 17 -9.67 16.73 7.66
CA SER A 17 -9.52 16.64 9.11
C SER A 17 -8.31 15.81 9.53
N LEU A 18 -7.99 14.74 8.77
CA LEU A 18 -6.79 13.93 9.02
C LEU A 18 -5.49 14.68 8.66
N LEU A 19 -5.49 15.48 7.60
CA LEU A 19 -4.34 16.32 7.25
C LEU A 19 -4.11 17.42 8.28
N ASP A 20 -5.19 17.95 8.87
CA ASP A 20 -5.12 18.98 9.90
C ASP A 20 -4.51 18.49 11.23
N GLU A 21 -4.54 17.17 11.52
CA GLU A 21 -3.87 16.57 12.68
C GLU A 21 -2.34 16.77 12.66
N PHE A 22 -1.75 17.07 11.50
CA PHE A 22 -0.33 17.39 11.39
C PHE A 22 0.03 18.81 11.84
N GLN A 23 -0.94 19.69 12.11
CA GLN A 23 -0.68 21.08 12.53
C GLN A 23 0.15 21.12 13.82
N GLY A 24 1.23 21.91 13.78
CA GLY A 24 2.13 22.07 14.92
C GLY A 24 3.08 20.90 15.17
N SER A 25 3.10 19.89 14.29
CA SER A 25 4.07 18.79 14.35
C SER A 25 5.40 19.10 13.64
N GLY A 26 5.51 20.25 12.98
CA GLY A 26 6.62 20.61 12.11
C GLY A 26 6.51 20.01 10.68
N ILE A 27 5.38 19.37 10.38
CA ILE A 27 5.07 18.79 9.08
C ILE A 27 3.84 19.48 8.50
N LYS A 28 3.93 19.93 7.25
CA LYS A 28 2.80 20.34 6.44
C LYS A 28 2.35 19.17 5.58
N ALA A 29 1.24 18.56 5.92
CA ALA A 29 0.58 17.58 5.07
C ALA A 29 -0.15 18.30 3.93
N ILE A 30 0.01 17.82 2.70
CA ILE A 30 -0.46 18.48 1.48
C ILE A 30 -1.71 17.78 0.93
N GLY A 31 -1.72 16.44 0.92
CA GLY A 31 -2.83 15.67 0.40
C GLY A 31 -2.54 14.18 0.37
N PHE A 32 -3.55 13.41 0.00
CA PHE A 32 -3.46 11.96 -0.12
C PHE A 32 -3.22 11.55 -1.57
N TRP A 33 -2.10 10.89 -1.79
CA TRP A 33 -1.74 10.22 -3.02
C TRP A 33 -2.05 8.73 -2.90
N GLU A 34 -2.01 7.98 -3.99
CA GLU A 34 -2.32 6.57 -3.98
C GLU A 34 -1.09 5.71 -3.65
N ASN A 35 -1.29 4.69 -2.83
CA ASN A 35 -0.49 3.48 -2.80
C ASN A 35 -1.29 2.32 -3.40
N GLY A 36 -2.57 2.19 -3.04
CA GLY A 36 -3.53 1.26 -3.62
C GLY A 36 -4.08 0.22 -2.64
N PHE A 37 -4.92 -0.69 -3.15
CA PHE A 37 -5.38 -1.87 -2.42
C PHE A 37 -4.23 -2.86 -2.25
N ARG A 38 -4.16 -3.46 -1.07
CA ARG A 38 -3.01 -4.29 -0.67
C ARG A 38 -3.35 -5.77 -0.81
N GLU A 39 -2.50 -6.45 -1.59
CA GLU A 39 -2.62 -7.87 -1.91
C GLU A 39 -1.57 -8.69 -1.16
N LEU A 40 -1.92 -9.91 -0.80
CA LEU A 40 -1.01 -10.83 -0.14
C LEU A 40 -0.09 -11.51 -1.15
N THR A 41 1.20 -11.56 -0.87
CA THR A 41 2.14 -12.44 -1.58
C THR A 41 2.75 -13.48 -0.65
N ASN A 42 3.09 -14.66 -1.18
CA ASN A 42 3.85 -15.65 -0.44
C ASN A 42 4.60 -16.61 -1.39
N ASN A 43 5.52 -17.39 -0.84
CA ASN A 43 6.30 -18.38 -1.61
C ASN A 43 6.06 -19.84 -1.18
N THR A 44 5.02 -20.11 -0.40
CA THR A 44 4.77 -21.44 0.19
C THR A 44 3.64 -22.20 -0.52
N LYS A 45 2.49 -21.57 -0.72
CA LYS A 45 1.28 -22.21 -1.30
C LYS A 45 0.27 -21.15 -1.78
N GLU A 46 -0.68 -21.60 -2.57
CA GLU A 46 -1.88 -20.81 -2.83
C GLU A 46 -2.68 -20.60 -1.53
N VAL A 47 -3.17 -19.38 -1.34
CA VAL A 47 -3.99 -18.99 -0.20
C VAL A 47 -5.35 -18.56 -0.75
N ALA A 48 -6.38 -19.36 -0.51
CA ALA A 48 -7.73 -19.09 -0.99
C ALA A 48 -8.67 -18.63 0.13
N THR A 49 -8.40 -19.04 1.36
CA THR A 49 -9.20 -18.73 2.54
C THR A 49 -8.32 -18.21 3.69
N PRO A 50 -8.88 -17.47 4.66
CA PRO A 50 -8.14 -17.04 5.85
C PRO A 50 -7.46 -18.20 6.59
N ALA A 51 -8.07 -19.38 6.62
CA ALA A 51 -7.52 -20.56 7.28
C ALA A 51 -6.18 -21.01 6.65
N ASP A 52 -5.94 -20.71 5.39
CA ASP A 52 -4.69 -21.02 4.70
C ASP A 52 -3.51 -20.21 5.23
N LEU A 53 -3.75 -19.08 5.90
CA LEU A 53 -2.72 -18.24 6.52
C LEU A 53 -2.15 -18.82 7.82
N ALA A 54 -2.78 -19.87 8.37
CA ALA A 54 -2.39 -20.42 9.67
C ALA A 54 -0.89 -20.76 9.74
N GLY A 55 -0.20 -20.07 10.65
CA GLY A 55 1.23 -20.25 10.91
C GLY A 55 2.19 -19.64 9.89
N MET A 56 1.70 -19.00 8.82
CA MET A 56 2.56 -18.30 7.86
C MET A 56 3.17 -17.05 8.51
N LYS A 57 4.45 -16.84 8.28
CA LYS A 57 5.16 -15.63 8.72
C LYS A 57 4.96 -14.54 7.68
N ILE A 58 4.11 -13.57 7.98
CA ILE A 58 3.81 -12.46 7.07
C ILE A 58 4.53 -11.21 7.55
N ARG A 59 5.36 -10.65 6.70
CA ARG A 59 5.94 -9.33 6.97
C ARG A 59 4.86 -8.26 6.86
N THR A 60 4.82 -7.40 7.86
CA THR A 60 4.00 -6.18 7.85
C THR A 60 4.86 -4.93 8.02
N MET A 61 4.28 -3.77 7.75
CA MET A 61 4.84 -2.52 8.24
C MET A 61 4.82 -2.52 9.78
N GLU A 62 5.59 -1.63 10.40
CA GLU A 62 5.51 -1.37 11.84
C GLU A 62 4.19 -0.63 12.17
N ASN A 63 3.09 -1.34 12.07
CA ASN A 63 1.74 -0.83 12.24
C ASN A 63 0.92 -1.84 13.05
N ALA A 64 0.41 -1.39 14.20
CA ALA A 64 -0.31 -2.25 15.14
C ALA A 64 -1.61 -2.83 14.55
N VAL A 65 -2.29 -2.10 13.67
CA VAL A 65 -3.53 -2.56 13.03
C VAL A 65 -3.23 -3.68 12.05
N HIS A 66 -2.26 -3.50 11.14
CA HIS A 66 -1.85 -4.56 10.21
C HIS A 66 -1.39 -5.83 10.94
N MET A 67 -0.59 -5.67 12.01
CA MET A 67 -0.16 -6.80 12.82
C MET A 67 -1.33 -7.52 13.50
N ALA A 68 -2.28 -6.77 14.06
CA ALA A 68 -3.48 -7.34 14.68
C ALA A 68 -4.36 -8.08 13.66
N THR A 69 -4.52 -7.52 12.46
CA THR A 69 -5.28 -8.13 11.36
C THR A 69 -4.70 -9.50 10.99
N TYR A 70 -3.39 -9.58 10.70
CA TYR A 70 -2.77 -10.85 10.35
C TYR A 70 -2.76 -11.85 11.52
N THR A 71 -2.65 -11.37 12.76
CA THR A 71 -2.81 -12.24 13.95
C THR A 71 -4.21 -12.82 14.02
N ALA A 72 -5.24 -12.02 13.78
CA ALA A 72 -6.65 -12.46 13.76
C ALA A 72 -6.91 -13.49 12.65
N LEU A 73 -6.25 -13.34 11.50
CA LEU A 73 -6.30 -14.28 10.38
C LEU A 73 -5.46 -15.56 10.62
N GLY A 74 -4.81 -15.71 11.79
CA GLY A 74 -4.05 -16.90 12.15
C GLY A 74 -2.60 -16.93 11.64
N ALA A 75 -2.13 -15.87 11.00
CA ALA A 75 -0.73 -15.74 10.60
C ALA A 75 0.17 -15.26 11.75
N THR A 76 1.47 -15.28 11.53
CA THR A 76 2.48 -14.75 12.43
C THR A 76 3.07 -13.46 11.80
N PRO A 77 2.53 -12.27 12.12
CA PRO A 77 3.04 -11.04 11.57
C PRO A 77 4.43 -10.69 12.13
N THR A 78 5.29 -10.18 11.27
CA THR A 78 6.64 -9.73 11.63
C THR A 78 6.85 -8.32 11.08
N ALA A 79 6.99 -7.33 11.97
CA ALA A 79 7.28 -5.96 11.57
C ALA A 79 8.71 -5.87 11.02
N MET A 80 8.86 -5.26 9.83
CA MET A 80 10.16 -5.13 9.17
C MET A 80 10.17 -3.92 8.24
N ALA A 81 11.30 -3.19 8.23
CA ALA A 81 11.49 -2.06 7.33
C ALA A 81 11.45 -2.48 5.86
N TRP A 82 10.99 -1.57 4.98
CA TRP A 82 10.84 -1.85 3.54
C TRP A 82 12.15 -2.30 2.88
N GLY A 83 13.26 -1.67 3.21
CA GLY A 83 14.55 -2.00 2.60
C GLY A 83 15.08 -3.41 2.89
N GLU A 84 14.50 -4.11 3.87
CA GLU A 84 14.91 -5.46 4.27
C GLU A 84 14.07 -6.56 3.63
N ILE A 85 12.90 -6.20 3.06
CA ILE A 85 11.87 -7.16 2.63
C ILE A 85 12.40 -8.14 1.58
N PHE A 86 12.98 -7.64 0.49
CA PHE A 86 13.39 -8.49 -0.62
C PHE A 86 14.34 -9.59 -0.16
N SER A 87 15.35 -9.22 0.65
CA SER A 87 16.31 -10.18 1.20
C SER A 87 15.66 -11.17 2.18
N ALA A 88 14.72 -10.71 3.01
CA ALA A 88 14.02 -11.55 3.97
C ALA A 88 13.12 -12.57 3.28
N LEU A 89 12.40 -12.17 2.21
CA LEU A 89 11.59 -13.07 1.38
C LEU A 89 12.46 -14.06 0.62
N GLN A 90 13.56 -13.60 0.01
CA GLN A 90 14.50 -14.45 -0.72
C GLN A 90 15.14 -15.53 0.17
N GLN A 91 15.44 -15.18 1.41
CA GLN A 91 16.05 -16.10 2.39
C GLN A 91 15.02 -16.96 3.15
N GLY A 92 13.72 -16.71 2.98
CA GLY A 92 12.66 -17.41 3.69
C GLY A 92 12.60 -17.07 5.20
N THR A 93 13.12 -15.91 5.60
CA THR A 93 12.97 -15.40 6.97
C THR A 93 11.51 -15.11 7.28
N VAL A 94 10.79 -14.62 6.29
CA VAL A 94 9.33 -14.51 6.25
C VAL A 94 8.80 -15.23 5.00
N ASP A 95 7.58 -15.74 5.07
CA ASP A 95 6.97 -16.52 3.99
C ASP A 95 6.33 -15.61 2.94
N GLY A 96 5.84 -14.44 3.38
CA GLY A 96 5.13 -13.51 2.53
C GLY A 96 5.09 -12.08 3.08
N GLN A 97 4.42 -11.21 2.32
CA GLN A 97 4.18 -9.81 2.64
C GLN A 97 2.87 -9.35 2.00
N GLU A 98 2.46 -8.12 2.23
CA GLU A 98 1.32 -7.49 1.56
C GLU A 98 1.69 -6.11 1.05
N ASN A 99 1.28 -5.80 -0.18
CA ASN A 99 1.45 -4.51 -0.85
C ASN A 99 0.54 -4.42 -2.08
N PRO A 100 0.28 -3.21 -2.60
CA PRO A 100 -0.41 -3.06 -3.87
C PRO A 100 0.36 -3.68 -5.04
N LEU A 101 -0.38 -4.13 -6.07
CA LEU A 101 0.22 -4.77 -7.24
C LEU A 101 1.27 -3.91 -7.95
N ALA A 102 1.05 -2.59 -8.03
CA ALA A 102 2.02 -1.67 -8.61
C ALA A 102 3.37 -1.69 -7.86
N ILE A 103 3.33 -1.78 -6.53
CA ILE A 103 4.52 -1.88 -5.68
C ILE A 103 5.18 -3.26 -5.82
N ILE A 104 4.39 -4.33 -5.83
CA ILE A 104 4.91 -5.71 -6.02
C ILE A 104 5.65 -5.81 -7.36
N LEU A 105 5.08 -5.21 -8.42
CA LEU A 105 5.68 -5.19 -9.75
C LEU A 105 6.96 -4.33 -9.79
N THR A 106 6.88 -3.06 -9.39
CA THR A 106 7.99 -2.11 -9.55
C THR A 106 9.18 -2.42 -8.64
N ALA A 107 8.93 -2.93 -7.44
CA ALA A 107 9.97 -3.41 -6.54
C ALA A 107 10.42 -4.85 -6.80
N LYS A 108 9.86 -5.49 -7.85
CA LYS A 108 10.20 -6.85 -8.27
C LYS A 108 10.03 -7.91 -7.17
N VAL A 109 9.13 -7.68 -6.23
CA VAL A 109 8.86 -8.64 -5.14
C VAL A 109 8.42 -10.00 -5.69
N TYR A 110 7.75 -10.01 -6.84
CA TYR A 110 7.33 -11.23 -7.54
C TYR A 110 8.49 -12.15 -7.97
N GLU A 111 9.72 -11.65 -8.09
CA GLU A 111 10.89 -12.50 -8.39
C GLU A 111 11.21 -13.48 -7.24
N VAL A 112 10.77 -13.17 -6.03
CA VAL A 112 10.97 -13.98 -4.81
C VAL A 112 9.66 -14.43 -4.16
N GLN A 113 8.51 -14.21 -4.81
CA GLN A 113 7.18 -14.57 -4.34
C GLN A 113 6.37 -15.22 -5.46
N LYS A 114 6.01 -16.49 -5.28
CA LYS A 114 5.37 -17.29 -6.33
C LYS A 114 3.85 -17.13 -6.39
N TYR A 115 3.22 -16.82 -5.27
CA TYR A 115 1.76 -16.78 -5.14
C TYR A 115 1.32 -15.38 -4.73
N ILE A 116 0.29 -14.87 -5.38
CA ILE A 116 -0.39 -13.62 -5.04
C ILE A 116 -1.87 -13.91 -4.83
N THR A 117 -2.41 -13.49 -3.70
CA THR A 117 -3.83 -13.62 -3.39
C THR A 117 -4.46 -12.24 -3.37
N MET A 118 -5.51 -12.07 -4.18
CA MET A 118 -6.25 -10.81 -4.35
C MET A 118 -7.26 -10.64 -3.21
N ILE A 119 -6.78 -10.15 -2.07
CA ILE A 119 -7.57 -10.03 -0.84
C ILE A 119 -8.13 -8.63 -0.62
N ASP A 120 -7.64 -7.60 -1.35
CA ASP A 120 -8.02 -6.19 -1.14
C ASP A 120 -8.04 -5.84 0.36
N LEU A 121 -7.00 -6.23 1.10
CA LEU A 121 -6.96 -6.18 2.57
C LEU A 121 -7.37 -4.81 3.14
N CYS A 122 -6.86 -3.76 2.54
CA CYS A 122 -7.25 -2.38 2.80
C CYS A 122 -6.77 -1.48 1.67
N TYR A 123 -7.45 -0.34 1.48
CA TYR A 123 -6.91 0.75 0.68
C TYR A 123 -5.86 1.51 1.49
N SER A 124 -4.70 1.70 0.92
CA SER A 124 -3.56 2.37 1.55
C SER A 124 -3.23 3.66 0.80
N PRO A 125 -3.48 4.85 1.37
CA PRO A 125 -3.03 6.11 0.79
C PRO A 125 -1.58 6.41 1.20
N CYS A 126 -0.93 7.28 0.42
CA CYS A 126 0.31 7.95 0.80
C CYS A 126 0.02 9.42 1.11
N VAL A 127 0.57 9.95 2.21
CA VAL A 127 0.47 11.37 2.51
C VAL A 127 1.66 12.09 1.90
N LEU A 128 1.40 13.01 0.96
CA LEU A 128 2.42 13.95 0.51
C LEU A 128 2.64 15.00 1.59
N MET A 129 3.88 15.20 2.01
CA MET A 129 4.21 16.11 3.10
C MET A 129 5.53 16.84 2.85
N ILE A 130 5.65 18.03 3.44
CA ILE A 130 6.85 18.85 3.41
C ILE A 130 7.16 19.34 4.83
N ASN A 131 8.41 19.68 5.12
CA ASN A 131 8.76 20.36 6.35
C ASN A 131 8.00 21.70 6.44
N GLU A 132 7.34 21.95 7.57
CA GLU A 132 6.44 23.09 7.76
C GLU A 132 7.20 24.44 7.68
N ASP A 133 8.41 24.52 8.23
CA ASP A 133 9.24 25.74 8.18
C ASP A 133 9.66 26.05 6.73
N ILE A 134 9.99 25.02 5.94
CA ILE A 134 10.33 25.22 4.51
C ILE A 134 9.13 25.76 3.78
N TYR A 135 7.95 25.18 3.94
CA TYR A 135 6.73 25.63 3.30
C TYR A 135 6.35 27.06 3.73
N ASN A 136 6.47 27.37 5.04
CA ASN A 136 6.15 28.70 5.57
C ASN A 136 7.08 29.79 5.04
N ASN A 137 8.32 29.46 4.71
CA ASN A 137 9.30 30.38 4.11
C ASN A 137 9.10 30.61 2.61
N PHE A 138 8.21 29.89 1.94
CA PHE A 138 7.84 30.18 0.56
C PHE A 138 7.13 31.54 0.45
N THR A 139 7.38 32.26 -0.65
CA THR A 139 6.53 33.41 -1.02
C THR A 139 5.13 32.92 -1.39
N ASP A 140 4.15 33.81 -1.44
CA ASP A 140 2.78 33.44 -1.83
C ASP A 140 2.74 32.83 -3.24
N GLU A 141 3.52 33.37 -4.19
CA GLU A 141 3.66 32.81 -5.53
C GLU A 141 4.26 31.39 -5.52
N GLN A 142 5.24 31.15 -4.63
CA GLN A 142 5.85 29.81 -4.50
C GLN A 142 4.88 28.81 -3.86
N LYS A 143 4.08 29.23 -2.87
CA LYS A 143 3.03 28.40 -2.28
C LYS A 143 1.99 28.01 -3.30
N GLU A 144 1.48 29.00 -4.06
CA GLU A 144 0.51 28.73 -5.13
C GLU A 144 1.04 27.76 -6.17
N ALA A 145 2.28 27.95 -6.63
CA ALA A 145 2.93 27.06 -7.59
C ALA A 145 3.15 25.65 -7.03
N PHE A 146 3.55 25.54 -5.76
CA PHE A 146 3.77 24.27 -5.08
C PHE A 146 2.46 23.49 -4.87
N ASP A 147 1.43 24.17 -4.36
CA ASP A 147 0.12 23.56 -4.09
C ASP A 147 -0.54 23.10 -5.40
N LYS A 148 -0.43 23.92 -6.46
CA LYS A 148 -0.89 23.52 -7.79
C LYS A 148 -0.13 22.31 -8.32
N ALA A 149 1.18 22.29 -8.20
CA ALA A 149 2.00 21.15 -8.66
C ALA A 149 1.69 19.88 -7.88
N ALA A 150 1.41 20.00 -6.57
CA ALA A 150 1.01 18.87 -5.74
C ALA A 150 -0.36 18.31 -6.15
N GLU A 151 -1.32 19.17 -6.48
CA GLU A 151 -2.64 18.75 -6.95
C GLU A 151 -2.58 18.13 -8.36
N ASP A 152 -1.90 18.78 -9.31
CA ASP A 152 -1.71 18.21 -10.66
C ASP A 152 -0.95 16.87 -10.58
N GLY A 153 0.06 16.78 -9.71
CA GLY A 153 0.83 15.57 -9.46
C GLY A 153 -0.01 14.43 -8.85
N LYS A 154 -0.90 14.76 -7.91
CA LYS A 154 -1.83 13.78 -7.31
C LYS A 154 -2.72 13.13 -8.37
N VAL A 155 -3.29 13.94 -9.26
CA VAL A 155 -4.15 13.43 -10.34
C VAL A 155 -3.37 12.50 -11.28
N ALA A 156 -2.19 12.93 -11.71
CA ALA A 156 -1.34 12.13 -12.61
C ALA A 156 -0.85 10.84 -11.93
N GLU A 157 -0.45 10.90 -10.67
CA GLU A 157 0.04 9.76 -9.89
C GLU A 157 -1.05 8.71 -9.70
N ARG A 158 -2.27 9.10 -9.31
CA ARG A 158 -3.40 8.18 -9.17
C ARG A 158 -3.72 7.48 -10.49
N GLN A 159 -3.71 8.20 -11.61
CA GLN A 159 -3.92 7.60 -12.92
C GLN A 159 -2.83 6.56 -13.24
N ILE A 160 -1.56 6.92 -13.09
CA ILE A 160 -0.43 6.02 -13.38
C ILE A 160 -0.46 4.81 -12.45
N SER A 161 -0.78 4.99 -11.17
CA SER A 161 -0.88 3.90 -10.19
C SER A 161 -1.97 2.88 -10.59
N GLN A 162 -3.15 3.36 -11.01
CA GLN A 162 -4.24 2.51 -11.49
C GLN A 162 -3.87 1.78 -12.80
N GLU A 163 -3.22 2.46 -13.75
CA GLU A 163 -2.73 1.85 -14.99
C GLU A 163 -1.70 0.74 -14.70
N LEU A 164 -0.76 1.00 -13.79
CA LEU A 164 0.21 0.01 -13.37
C LEU A 164 -0.47 -1.18 -12.66
N ALA A 165 -1.38 -0.93 -11.73
CA ALA A 165 -2.10 -1.99 -11.02
C ALA A 165 -2.88 -2.88 -11.99
N SER A 166 -3.56 -2.28 -12.98
CA SER A 166 -4.35 -3.02 -13.98
C SER A 166 -3.49 -3.91 -14.90
N SER A 167 -2.27 -3.49 -15.21
CA SER A 167 -1.35 -4.24 -16.07
C SER A 167 -0.41 -5.20 -15.31
N ALA A 168 -0.27 -5.00 -14.01
CA ALA A 168 0.70 -5.72 -13.18
C ALA A 168 0.43 -7.23 -13.15
N ARG A 169 -0.83 -7.63 -13.02
CA ARG A 169 -1.23 -9.05 -12.98
C ARG A 169 -0.74 -9.79 -14.22
N ALA A 170 -1.09 -9.32 -15.43
CA ALA A 170 -0.70 -9.97 -16.66
C ALA A 170 0.83 -10.06 -16.82
N THR A 171 1.55 -9.02 -16.40
CA THR A 171 3.02 -9.01 -16.43
C THR A 171 3.60 -10.08 -15.52
N MET A 172 3.11 -10.17 -14.27
CA MET A 172 3.63 -11.14 -13.30
C MET A 172 3.20 -12.58 -13.62
N GLU A 173 1.99 -12.80 -14.18
CA GLU A 173 1.56 -14.10 -14.69
C GLU A 173 2.47 -14.60 -15.81
N ALA A 174 2.92 -13.71 -16.71
CA ALA A 174 3.87 -14.07 -17.77
C ALA A 174 5.24 -14.51 -17.22
N GLU A 175 5.61 -14.04 -16.02
CA GLU A 175 6.81 -14.47 -15.28
C GLU A 175 6.57 -15.70 -14.39
N GLY A 176 5.37 -16.31 -14.46
CA GLY A 176 5.04 -17.56 -13.77
C GLY A 176 4.49 -17.39 -12.34
N VAL A 177 4.06 -16.20 -11.97
CA VAL A 177 3.35 -15.97 -10.70
C VAL A 177 1.93 -16.52 -10.79
N VAL A 178 1.49 -17.18 -9.75
CA VAL A 178 0.13 -17.74 -9.64
C VAL A 178 -0.74 -16.77 -8.86
N PHE A 179 -1.85 -16.36 -9.46
CA PHE A 179 -2.83 -15.49 -8.83
C PHE A 179 -4.03 -16.30 -8.33
N THR A 180 -4.49 -15.99 -7.13
CA THR A 180 -5.71 -16.56 -6.53
C THR A 180 -6.70 -15.44 -6.27
N ASP A 181 -7.85 -15.48 -6.93
CA ASP A 181 -8.98 -14.60 -6.62
C ASP A 181 -9.79 -15.23 -5.49
N VAL A 182 -10.23 -14.44 -4.51
CA VAL A 182 -10.93 -14.92 -3.33
C VAL A 182 -12.37 -14.41 -3.26
N ASN A 183 -13.19 -15.09 -2.47
CA ASN A 183 -14.50 -14.56 -2.07
C ASN A 183 -14.27 -13.58 -0.91
N GLN A 184 -14.44 -12.29 -1.16
CA GLN A 184 -14.21 -11.23 -0.19
C GLN A 184 -15.05 -11.38 1.09
N ASP A 185 -16.24 -11.94 1.00
CA ASP A 185 -17.14 -12.17 2.17
C ASP A 185 -16.52 -13.12 3.21
N GLU A 186 -15.52 -13.92 2.83
CA GLU A 186 -14.82 -14.83 3.73
C GLU A 186 -13.65 -14.15 4.46
N TRP A 187 -13.26 -12.94 4.02
CA TRP A 187 -12.10 -12.19 4.54
C TRP A 187 -12.49 -11.00 5.42
N VAL A 188 -13.76 -10.76 5.63
CA VAL A 188 -14.32 -9.64 6.41
C VAL A 188 -14.75 -10.08 7.81
#